data_5e71d21618d71864b53a908c0170bd16
#
_entry.id   5e71d21618d71864b53a908c0170bd16
#
_cell.length_a   1.000
_cell.length_b   1.000
_cell.length_c   1.000
_cell.angle_alpha   90.00
_cell.angle_beta   90.00
_cell.angle_gamma   90.00
#
_symmetry.space_group_name_H-M   'P 1'
#
loop_
_entity.id
_entity.type
_entity.pdbx_description
1 polymer ?
#
loop_
_entity_poly.entity_id
_entity_poly.type
_entity_poly.pdbx_seq_one_letter_code
_entity_poly.pdbx_strand_id
1 'polypeptide(L)'
;MATTSPSIPDSCGGTPHREAWLALARAHAAITGRMQEALTAAGLPPLAWFEVLATLAEAPEQRLKMGELAEALVITRGGLTKLVDRLIKAGLLERAFCETDRRVSYATLLPAGTELLAEMRPVVSAELDVAFAANLSEGEADELRETLERLRGSACEV
;
A
#
# COMPACT_ATOMS: atom_id res chain seq x y z
N MET A 1 16.57 11.76 11.85
CA MET A 1 15.91 10.51 12.25
C MET A 1 16.59 9.39 11.50
N ALA A 2 17.22 8.46 12.22
CA ALA A 2 17.98 7.39 11.61
C ALA A 2 17.03 6.36 11.01
N THR A 3 17.08 6.19 9.70
CA THR A 3 16.46 5.07 8.97
C THR A 3 17.18 3.80 9.38
N THR A 4 16.56 3.01 10.24
CA THR A 4 17.06 1.67 10.58
C THR A 4 16.92 0.79 9.35
N SER A 5 18.03 0.55 8.65
CA SER A 5 18.09 -0.48 7.62
C SER A 5 17.78 -1.83 8.26
N PRO A 6 16.86 -2.63 7.71
CA PRO A 6 16.59 -3.96 8.25
C PRO A 6 17.86 -4.82 8.15
N SER A 7 18.30 -5.34 9.28
CA SER A 7 19.38 -6.33 9.34
C SER A 7 18.85 -7.66 8.84
N ILE A 8 19.33 -8.12 7.68
CA ILE A 8 19.00 -9.43 7.13
C ILE A 8 19.98 -10.44 7.71
N PRO A 9 19.50 -11.55 8.32
CA PRO A 9 20.40 -12.59 8.82
C PRO A 9 21.21 -13.23 7.69
N ASP A 10 22.46 -13.58 7.96
CA ASP A 10 23.40 -14.18 6.99
C ASP A 10 22.94 -15.54 6.42
N SER A 11 21.88 -16.13 6.96
CA SER A 11 21.29 -17.40 6.55
C SER A 11 20.27 -17.31 5.41
N CYS A 12 19.93 -16.11 4.91
CA CYS A 12 18.97 -15.93 3.82
C CYS A 12 19.64 -16.07 2.44
N GLY A 13 19.72 -17.30 1.91
CA GLY A 13 20.09 -17.58 0.54
C GLY A 13 21.53 -17.19 0.16
N GLY A 14 21.99 -17.64 -1.01
CA GLY A 14 23.27 -17.20 -1.58
C GLY A 14 23.26 -15.71 -1.95
N THR A 15 24.43 -15.16 -2.22
CA THR A 15 24.66 -13.75 -2.57
C THR A 15 23.64 -13.16 -3.57
N PRO A 16 23.26 -13.85 -4.69
CA PRO A 16 22.30 -13.31 -5.64
C PRO A 16 20.89 -13.07 -5.06
N HIS A 17 20.41 -13.95 -4.19
CA HIS A 17 19.08 -13.79 -3.57
C HIS A 17 19.05 -12.63 -2.58
N ARG A 18 20.12 -12.46 -1.82
CA ARG A 18 20.27 -11.31 -0.91
C ARG A 18 20.35 -9.99 -1.67
N GLU A 19 21.09 -9.95 -2.77
CA GLU A 19 21.21 -8.78 -3.62
C GLU A 19 19.88 -8.42 -4.26
N ALA A 20 19.12 -9.39 -4.76
CA ALA A 20 17.78 -9.20 -5.32
C ALA A 20 16.80 -8.64 -4.26
N TRP A 21 16.83 -9.20 -3.04
CA TRP A 21 16.01 -8.67 -1.94
C TRP A 21 16.37 -7.21 -1.60
N LEU A 22 17.64 -6.89 -1.51
CA LEU A 22 18.07 -5.52 -1.21
C LEU A 22 17.71 -4.56 -2.34
N ALA A 23 17.81 -4.99 -3.61
CA ALA A 23 17.42 -4.21 -4.76
C ALA A 23 15.91 -3.92 -4.74
N LEU A 24 15.07 -4.93 -4.49
CA LEU A 24 13.62 -4.77 -4.35
C LEU A 24 13.25 -3.78 -3.24
N ALA A 25 13.85 -3.96 -2.05
CA ALA A 25 13.56 -3.10 -0.90
C ALA A 25 13.97 -1.63 -1.15
N ARG A 26 15.12 -1.42 -1.79
CA ARG A 26 15.61 -0.08 -2.16
C ARG A 26 14.75 0.56 -3.24
N ALA A 27 14.38 -0.19 -4.28
CA ALA A 27 13.52 0.30 -5.35
C ALA A 27 12.14 0.72 -4.80
N HIS A 28 11.52 -0.14 -3.98
CA HIS A 28 10.26 0.19 -3.32
C HIS A 28 10.37 1.47 -2.48
N ALA A 29 11.39 1.58 -1.62
CA ALA A 29 11.58 2.75 -0.78
C ALA A 29 11.82 4.04 -1.60
N ALA A 30 12.57 3.95 -2.69
CA ALA A 30 12.84 5.10 -3.56
C ALA A 30 11.56 5.57 -4.28
N ILE A 31 10.78 4.66 -4.84
CA ILE A 31 9.55 4.98 -5.58
C ILE A 31 8.49 5.55 -4.63
N THR A 32 8.23 4.90 -3.51
CA THR A 32 7.25 5.39 -2.51
C THR A 32 7.68 6.71 -1.88
N GLY A 33 9.00 6.92 -1.69
CA GLY A 33 9.56 8.20 -1.24
C GLY A 33 9.24 9.35 -2.20
N ARG A 34 9.44 9.15 -3.51
CA ARG A 34 9.09 10.14 -4.53
C ARG A 34 7.60 10.48 -4.54
N MET A 35 6.73 9.46 -4.48
CA MET A 35 5.27 9.67 -4.40
C MET A 35 4.91 10.50 -3.17
N GLN A 36 5.50 10.20 -2.01
CA GLN A 36 5.27 10.92 -0.77
C GLN A 36 5.74 12.39 -0.87
N GLU A 37 6.90 12.63 -1.47
CA GLU A 37 7.43 13.98 -1.69
C GLU A 37 6.53 14.78 -2.64
N ALA A 38 6.07 14.19 -3.74
CA ALA A 38 5.17 14.82 -4.69
C ALA A 38 3.81 15.17 -4.07
N LEU A 39 3.21 14.27 -3.30
CA LEU A 39 1.99 14.54 -2.54
C LEU A 39 2.19 15.69 -1.55
N THR A 40 3.30 15.69 -0.82
CA THR A 40 3.63 16.76 0.12
C THR A 40 3.79 18.10 -0.58
N ALA A 41 4.48 18.14 -1.72
CA ALA A 41 4.65 19.34 -2.52
C ALA A 41 3.32 19.87 -3.10
N ALA A 42 2.37 18.99 -3.39
CA ALA A 42 1.03 19.33 -3.83
C ALA A 42 0.08 19.73 -2.67
N GLY A 43 0.54 19.69 -1.42
CA GLY A 43 -0.29 19.97 -0.24
C GLY A 43 -1.33 18.88 0.05
N LEU A 44 -1.13 17.66 -0.48
CA LEU A 44 -2.01 16.52 -0.33
C LEU A 44 -1.61 15.64 0.86
N PRO A 45 -2.54 14.83 1.38
CA PRO A 45 -2.28 13.89 2.46
C PRO A 45 -1.21 12.84 2.14
N PRO A 46 -0.68 12.15 3.18
CA PRO A 46 0.35 11.12 2.99
C PRO A 46 -0.08 9.98 2.08
N LEU A 47 0.91 9.34 1.41
CA LEU A 47 0.71 8.19 0.52
C LEU A 47 -0.12 7.07 1.17
N ALA A 48 0.05 6.81 2.46
CA ALA A 48 -0.73 5.81 3.18
C ALA A 48 -2.25 6.07 3.16
N TRP A 49 -2.69 7.33 3.04
CA TRP A 49 -4.11 7.65 2.85
C TRP A 49 -4.57 7.25 1.46
N PHE A 50 -3.77 7.57 0.43
CA PHE A 50 -4.03 7.16 -0.95
C PHE A 50 -4.19 5.63 -1.05
N GLU A 51 -3.29 4.87 -0.45
CA GLU A 51 -3.31 3.40 -0.49
C GLU A 51 -4.61 2.83 0.11
N VAL A 52 -5.05 3.34 1.26
CA VAL A 52 -6.32 2.93 1.88
C VAL A 52 -7.50 3.29 0.98
N LEU A 53 -7.58 4.54 0.51
CA LEU A 53 -8.69 5.03 -0.30
C LEU A 53 -8.76 4.28 -1.64
N ALA A 54 -7.63 4.06 -2.30
CA ALA A 54 -7.55 3.32 -3.56
C ALA A 54 -7.99 1.86 -3.38
N THR A 55 -7.50 1.18 -2.35
CA THR A 55 -7.89 -0.21 -2.05
C THR A 55 -9.40 -0.34 -1.80
N LEU A 56 -9.99 0.59 -1.05
CA LEU A 56 -11.42 0.59 -0.82
C LEU A 56 -12.24 0.94 -2.07
N ALA A 57 -11.74 1.86 -2.91
CA ALA A 57 -12.43 2.24 -4.15
C ALA A 57 -12.53 1.07 -5.15
N GLU A 58 -11.59 0.14 -5.13
CA GLU A 58 -11.56 -1.06 -5.96
C GLU A 58 -12.35 -2.23 -5.36
N ALA A 59 -12.70 -2.15 -4.08
CA ALA A 59 -13.41 -3.21 -3.38
C ALA A 59 -14.92 -3.22 -3.72
N PRO A 60 -15.57 -4.41 -3.64
CA PRO A 60 -17.02 -4.50 -3.76
C PRO A 60 -17.73 -3.58 -2.76
N GLU A 61 -18.74 -2.86 -3.24
CA GLU A 61 -19.50 -1.88 -2.43
C GLU A 61 -18.60 -0.83 -1.74
N GLN A 62 -17.38 -0.63 -2.23
CA GLN A 62 -16.36 0.29 -1.69
C GLN A 62 -16.10 0.09 -0.19
N ARG A 63 -16.13 -1.17 0.25
CA ARG A 63 -15.90 -1.55 1.64
C ARG A 63 -15.12 -2.85 1.78
N LEU A 64 -14.32 -2.96 2.84
CA LEU A 64 -13.60 -4.18 3.23
C LEU A 64 -13.67 -4.39 4.73
N LYS A 65 -13.57 -5.66 5.15
CA LYS A 65 -13.29 -5.94 6.56
C LYS A 65 -11.91 -5.41 6.94
N MET A 66 -11.78 -4.95 8.17
CA MET A 66 -10.50 -4.42 8.66
C MET A 66 -9.34 -5.42 8.53
N GLY A 67 -9.61 -6.73 8.66
CA GLY A 67 -8.61 -7.77 8.44
C GLY A 67 -8.17 -7.86 6.98
N GLU A 68 -9.13 -7.92 6.06
CA GLU A 68 -8.87 -7.96 4.60
C GLU A 68 -8.10 -6.72 4.12
N LEU A 69 -8.47 -5.54 4.64
CA LEU A 69 -7.78 -4.30 4.32
C LEU A 69 -6.32 -4.29 4.84
N ALA A 70 -6.08 -4.84 6.04
CA ALA A 70 -4.73 -4.96 6.58
C ALA A 70 -3.85 -5.90 5.75
N GLU A 71 -4.41 -7.00 5.28
CA GLU A 71 -3.73 -7.97 4.41
C GLU A 71 -3.42 -7.35 3.03
N ALA A 72 -4.38 -6.62 2.45
CA ALA A 72 -4.20 -5.96 1.15
C ALA A 72 -3.09 -4.90 1.18
N LEU A 73 -3.00 -4.13 2.28
CA LEU A 73 -2.00 -3.08 2.45
C LEU A 73 -0.68 -3.55 3.07
N VAL A 74 -0.57 -4.84 3.42
CA VAL A 74 0.63 -5.43 4.05
C VAL A 74 1.07 -4.66 5.30
N ILE A 75 0.11 -4.25 6.12
CA ILE A 75 0.37 -3.52 7.37
C ILE A 75 -0.22 -4.26 8.58
N THR A 76 0.32 -3.97 9.77
CA THR A 76 -0.19 -4.58 10.99
C THR A 76 -1.60 -4.10 11.30
N ARG A 77 -2.43 -4.94 11.93
CA ARG A 77 -3.79 -4.59 12.36
C ARG A 77 -3.84 -3.33 13.22
N GLY A 78 -2.86 -3.16 14.12
CA GLY A 78 -2.76 -1.97 14.98
C GLY A 78 -2.38 -0.71 14.20
N GLY A 79 -1.51 -0.82 13.20
CA GLY A 79 -1.14 0.26 12.29
C GLY A 79 -2.34 0.70 11.45
N LEU A 80 -3.07 -0.28 10.86
CA LEU A 80 -4.28 0.00 10.09
C LEU A 80 -5.34 0.71 10.94
N THR A 81 -5.61 0.22 12.16
CA THR A 81 -6.62 0.82 13.02
C THR A 81 -6.36 2.31 13.24
N LYS A 82 -5.13 2.68 13.57
CA LYS A 82 -4.74 4.09 13.75
C LYS A 82 -4.88 4.92 12.47
N LEU A 83 -4.58 4.32 11.32
CA LEU A 83 -4.68 4.98 10.02
C LEU A 83 -6.15 5.22 9.64
N VAL A 84 -6.99 4.18 9.74
CA VAL A 84 -8.43 4.26 9.47
C VAL A 84 -9.12 5.24 10.43
N ASP A 85 -8.77 5.26 11.71
CA ASP A 85 -9.32 6.22 12.67
C ASP A 85 -9.05 7.68 12.28
N ARG A 86 -7.87 7.97 11.70
CA ARG A 86 -7.55 9.31 11.16
C ARG A 86 -8.39 9.65 9.94
N LEU A 87 -8.60 8.71 9.03
CA LEU A 87 -9.43 8.87 7.84
C LEU A 87 -10.91 9.07 8.20
N ILE A 88 -11.40 8.34 9.20
CA ILE A 88 -12.76 8.51 9.74
C ILE A 88 -12.91 9.91 10.37
N LYS A 89 -11.94 10.34 11.18
CA LYS A 89 -11.93 11.67 11.78
C LYS A 89 -11.92 12.79 10.74
N ALA A 90 -11.31 12.54 9.58
CA ALA A 90 -11.30 13.46 8.44
C ALA A 90 -12.60 13.38 7.59
N GLY A 91 -13.56 12.50 7.91
CA GLY A 91 -14.81 12.34 7.17
C GLY A 91 -14.68 11.62 5.82
N LEU A 92 -13.60 10.88 5.62
CA LEU A 92 -13.29 10.20 4.35
C LEU A 92 -13.76 8.75 4.33
N LEU A 93 -13.85 8.15 5.50
CA LEU A 93 -14.32 6.78 5.72
C LEU A 93 -15.37 6.75 6.82
N GLU A 94 -16.13 5.68 6.85
CA GLU A 94 -16.94 5.30 8.00
C GLU A 94 -16.58 3.87 8.45
N ARG A 95 -16.86 3.56 9.73
CA ARG A 95 -16.75 2.22 10.28
C ARG A 95 -18.12 1.65 10.58
N ALA A 96 -18.41 0.50 10.01
CA ALA A 96 -19.61 -0.26 10.30
C ALA A 96 -19.25 -1.57 11.00
N PHE A 97 -20.05 -2.00 11.95
CA PHE A 97 -19.93 -3.31 12.59
C PHE A 97 -20.89 -4.28 11.94
N CYS A 98 -20.48 -5.56 11.85
CA CYS A 98 -21.38 -6.59 11.41
C CYS A 98 -22.54 -6.76 12.43
N GLU A 99 -23.77 -6.80 11.96
CA GLU A 99 -24.95 -6.95 12.82
C GLU A 99 -24.96 -8.28 13.58
N THR A 100 -24.42 -9.32 12.96
CA THR A 100 -24.39 -10.70 13.48
C THR A 100 -23.13 -11.01 14.30
N ASP A 101 -22.00 -10.30 14.05
CA ASP A 101 -20.76 -10.48 14.79
C ASP A 101 -20.03 -9.14 14.99
N ARG A 102 -20.16 -8.57 16.17
CA ARG A 102 -19.52 -7.30 16.55
C ARG A 102 -17.99 -7.32 16.58
N ARG A 103 -17.37 -8.51 16.43
CA ARG A 103 -15.91 -8.63 16.30
C ARG A 103 -15.45 -8.27 14.89
N VAL A 104 -16.36 -8.32 13.92
CA VAL A 104 -16.08 -7.96 12.53
C VAL A 104 -16.49 -6.50 12.30
N SER A 105 -15.53 -5.68 11.89
CA SER A 105 -15.78 -4.31 11.47
C SER A 105 -15.29 -4.07 10.05
N TYR A 106 -16.01 -3.22 9.35
CA TYR A 106 -15.73 -2.80 7.98
C TYR A 106 -15.27 -1.35 7.96
N ALA A 107 -14.39 -1.03 7.02
CA ALA A 107 -14.14 0.34 6.59
C ALA A 107 -14.86 0.54 5.25
N THR A 108 -15.63 1.62 5.14
CA THR A 108 -16.39 1.98 3.94
C THR A 108 -15.92 3.34 3.45
N LEU A 109 -15.70 3.47 2.15
CA LEU A 109 -15.31 4.72 1.52
C LEU A 109 -16.51 5.67 1.43
N LEU A 110 -16.33 6.91 1.85
CA LEU A 110 -17.32 7.96 1.72
C LEU A 110 -17.10 8.82 0.46
N PRO A 111 -18.10 9.56 -0.02
CA PRO A 111 -17.97 10.44 -1.19
C PRO A 111 -16.78 11.40 -1.10
N ALA A 112 -16.54 12.02 0.06
CA ALA A 112 -15.38 12.89 0.28
C ALA A 112 -14.04 12.15 0.16
N GLY A 113 -14.00 10.87 0.53
CA GLY A 113 -12.83 10.01 0.30
C GLY A 113 -12.58 9.71 -1.17
N THR A 114 -13.66 9.53 -1.95
CA THR A 114 -13.57 9.35 -3.40
C THR A 114 -13.08 10.62 -4.09
N GLU A 115 -13.55 11.79 -3.66
CA GLU A 115 -13.09 13.08 -4.18
C GLU A 115 -11.61 13.30 -3.89
N LEU A 116 -11.17 13.09 -2.66
CA LEU A 116 -9.75 13.19 -2.31
C LEU A 116 -8.87 12.19 -3.10
N LEU A 117 -9.34 10.96 -3.27
CA LEU A 117 -8.63 9.97 -4.09
C LEU A 117 -8.45 10.45 -5.53
N ALA A 118 -9.49 11.09 -6.11
CA ALA A 118 -9.43 11.65 -7.46
C ALA A 118 -8.39 12.80 -7.57
N GLU A 119 -8.21 13.59 -6.51
CA GLU A 119 -7.17 14.63 -6.46
C GLU A 119 -5.76 14.06 -6.32
N MET A 120 -5.60 13.00 -5.51
CA MET A 120 -4.30 12.37 -5.27
C MET A 120 -3.81 11.51 -6.44
N ARG A 121 -4.73 10.86 -7.15
CA ARG A 121 -4.41 9.88 -8.20
C ARG A 121 -3.48 10.42 -9.29
N PRO A 122 -3.69 11.59 -9.91
CA PRO A 122 -2.80 12.10 -10.96
C PRO A 122 -1.38 12.35 -10.44
N VAL A 123 -1.20 12.78 -9.20
CA VAL A 123 0.12 13.03 -8.60
C VAL A 123 0.86 11.71 -8.41
N VAL A 124 0.20 10.70 -7.83
CA VAL A 124 0.80 9.38 -7.59
C VAL A 124 1.10 8.68 -8.93
N SER A 125 0.17 8.73 -9.90
CA SER A 125 0.36 8.11 -11.21
C SER A 125 1.52 8.72 -11.98
N ALA A 126 1.68 10.04 -11.97
CA ALA A 126 2.79 10.71 -12.65
C ALA A 126 4.16 10.26 -12.11
N GLU A 127 4.30 10.10 -10.79
CA GLU A 127 5.52 9.58 -10.19
C GLU A 127 5.75 8.10 -10.47
N LEU A 128 4.68 7.29 -10.51
CA LEU A 128 4.75 5.89 -10.89
C LEU A 128 5.18 5.73 -12.35
N ASP A 129 4.65 6.54 -13.26
CA ASP A 129 5.02 6.52 -14.67
C ASP A 129 6.51 6.82 -14.85
N VAL A 130 7.02 7.85 -14.20
CA VAL A 130 8.43 8.27 -14.31
C VAL A 130 9.38 7.29 -13.60
N ALA A 131 9.03 6.87 -12.38
CA ALA A 131 9.94 6.09 -11.55
C ALA A 131 9.90 4.59 -11.85
N PHE A 132 8.79 4.07 -12.39
CA PHE A 132 8.57 2.65 -12.61
C PHE A 132 8.29 2.34 -14.08
N ALA A 133 7.18 2.81 -14.64
CA ALA A 133 6.73 2.42 -15.97
C ALA A 133 7.72 2.80 -17.09
N ALA A 134 8.36 3.97 -17.01
CA ALA A 134 9.37 4.40 -17.99
C ALA A 134 10.65 3.55 -17.99
N ASN A 135 10.87 2.74 -16.96
CA ASN A 135 12.08 1.92 -16.78
C ASN A 135 11.86 0.42 -17.04
N LEU A 136 10.67 0.03 -17.45
CA LEU A 136 10.30 -1.37 -17.73
C LEU A 136 9.51 -1.44 -19.04
N SER A 137 9.86 -2.39 -19.88
CA SER A 137 8.97 -2.80 -20.98
C SER A 137 7.77 -3.57 -20.41
N GLU A 138 6.70 -3.70 -21.21
CA GLU A 138 5.50 -4.46 -20.80
C GLU A 138 5.86 -5.91 -20.40
N GLY A 139 6.75 -6.57 -21.16
CA GLY A 139 7.19 -7.93 -20.87
C GLY A 139 7.96 -8.04 -19.56
N GLU A 140 8.88 -7.12 -19.28
CA GLU A 140 9.62 -7.08 -18.00
C GLU A 140 8.69 -6.79 -16.82
N ALA A 141 7.67 -5.95 -17.00
CA ALA A 141 6.68 -5.68 -15.98
C ALA A 141 5.84 -6.92 -15.65
N ASP A 142 5.43 -7.69 -16.67
CA ASP A 142 4.71 -8.95 -16.48
C ASP A 142 5.56 -10.01 -15.77
N GLU A 143 6.82 -10.21 -16.18
CA GLU A 143 7.74 -11.14 -15.55
C GLU A 143 8.00 -10.78 -14.07
N LEU A 144 8.18 -9.49 -13.79
CA LEU A 144 8.36 -8.98 -12.44
C LEU A 144 7.11 -9.24 -11.59
N ARG A 145 5.92 -8.92 -12.12
CA ARG A 145 4.64 -9.17 -11.43
C ARG A 145 4.49 -10.65 -11.07
N GLU A 146 4.68 -11.56 -12.02
CA GLU A 146 4.58 -13.01 -11.78
C GLU A 146 5.56 -13.50 -10.71
N THR A 147 6.79 -12.98 -10.73
CA THR A 147 7.80 -13.33 -9.76
C THR A 147 7.41 -12.87 -8.35
N LEU A 148 6.93 -11.63 -8.22
CA LEU A 148 6.49 -11.06 -6.94
C LEU A 148 5.24 -11.75 -6.39
N GLU A 149 4.27 -12.11 -7.25
CA GLU A 149 3.07 -12.87 -6.86
C GLU A 149 3.44 -14.26 -6.33
N ARG A 150 4.37 -14.95 -6.97
CA ARG A 150 4.88 -16.24 -6.51
C ARG A 150 5.58 -16.14 -5.14
N LEU A 151 6.39 -15.08 -4.94
CA LEU A 151 7.04 -14.83 -3.64
C LEU A 151 6.02 -14.53 -2.54
N ARG A 152 4.97 -13.76 -2.85
CA ARG A 152 3.88 -13.47 -1.92
C ARG A 152 3.12 -14.74 -1.52
N GLY A 153 2.80 -15.62 -2.47
CA GLY A 153 2.12 -16.90 -2.21
C GLY A 153 2.91 -17.77 -1.24
N SER A 154 4.21 -17.94 -1.47
CA SER A 154 5.08 -18.74 -0.59
C SER A 154 5.28 -18.15 0.82
N ALA A 155 5.14 -16.85 1.00
CA ALA A 155 5.25 -16.20 2.31
C ALA A 155 3.97 -16.32 3.18
N CYS A 156 2.82 -16.65 2.57
CA CYS A 156 1.55 -16.83 3.28
C CYS A 156 1.29 -18.27 3.75
N GLU A 157 2.14 -19.25 3.38
CA GLU A 157 2.00 -20.65 3.74
C GLU A 157 2.79 -21.07 5.00
N VAL A 158 3.32 -20.14 5.77
CA VAL A 158 4.13 -20.38 6.99
C VAL A 158 3.34 -20.03 8.25
#